data_d6171dfec8c5fcc47a51e770e97eba68
#
_entry.id   d6171dfec8c5fcc47a51e770e97eba68
#
_cell.length_a   1.000
_cell.length_b   1.000
_cell.length_c   1.000
_cell.angle_alpha   90.00
_cell.angle_beta   90.00
_cell.angle_gamma   90.00
#
_symmetry.space_group_name_H-M   'P 1'
#
loop_
_entity.id
_entity.type
_entity.pdbx_description
1 polymer ?
#
loop_
_entity_poly.entity_id
_entity_poly.type
_entity_poly.pdbx_seq_one_letter_code
_entity_poly.pdbx_strand_id
1 'polypeptide(L)'
;MKLKGRSKKVYWILAVLVVIAGIWLWRTLNAPQPHYQTLIVRKGALEQSVLATGKLDALRKVDVGAQVSGQLKTLSVNIGDKVKKDQLLGVIDPDQAENQIREVEATLMELRAQLRQARAEFKLAQVTLTRQQQLVKNNLISRQELDQAATDVAVKEAQIGTIEAQIKRNQATLDTAKTNLDYTRIVAPMAGEVTQITTLQGQTVIAAQQAPNILTLADLSTMLVKAQVSEADVIHLRPGQKAWFTVLGDPMTRFEGVLKDILPTPEKVNDAIFYFARFEVPNPKGILRLEMTAQVHIQLAGVDNVLTIPLSALGDVVGDNRYNVRLLRNGEVKTREVTIGARNDTDVEITKGLQEGDEVITGESKPGAAK
;
A
#
# COMPACT_ATOMS: atom_id res chain seq x y z
N MET A 1 22.99 12.17 110.12
CA MET A 1 23.79 12.56 108.96
C MET A 1 23.03 12.32 107.65
N LYS A 2 23.02 13.24 106.73
CA LYS A 2 22.18 13.50 105.58
C LYS A 2 22.07 12.37 104.54
N LEU A 3 20.79 11.87 104.33
CA LEU A 3 20.38 11.17 103.16
C LEU A 3 19.13 11.87 102.58
N LYS A 4 19.31 12.99 101.94
CA LYS A 4 18.26 13.76 101.31
C LYS A 4 18.73 14.26 99.92
N GLY A 5 18.71 13.46 98.94
CA GLY A 5 19.12 13.88 97.58
C GLY A 5 18.80 12.93 96.48
N ARG A 6 18.36 11.67 96.71
CA ARG A 6 18.20 10.65 95.72
C ARG A 6 16.80 10.52 95.10
N SER A 7 15.76 11.01 95.84
CA SER A 7 14.36 10.85 95.40
C SER A 7 13.97 11.75 94.24
N LYS A 8 14.45 13.02 94.27
CA LYS A 8 14.05 14.01 93.21
C LYS A 8 14.53 13.63 91.81
N LYS A 9 15.70 12.97 91.68
CA LYS A 9 16.21 12.52 90.34
C LYS A 9 15.39 11.38 89.81
N VAL A 10 14.91 10.47 90.66
CA VAL A 10 14.08 9.31 90.23
C VAL A 10 12.70 9.78 89.75
N TYR A 11 12.09 10.76 90.41
CA TYR A 11 10.82 11.36 89.98
C TYR A 11 10.98 12.08 88.62
N TRP A 12 12.11 12.75 88.39
CA TRP A 12 12.36 13.42 87.12
C TRP A 12 12.57 12.39 85.98
N ILE A 13 13.26 11.28 86.21
CA ILE A 13 13.42 10.20 85.25
C ILE A 13 12.08 9.53 84.88
N LEU A 14 11.22 9.36 85.94
CA LEU A 14 9.90 8.73 85.71
C LEU A 14 8.96 9.67 84.93
N ALA A 15 9.01 10.98 85.23
CA ALA A 15 8.26 12.01 84.48
C ALA A 15 8.70 12.07 82.99
N VAL A 16 10.02 12.00 82.73
CA VAL A 16 10.54 11.96 81.34
C VAL A 16 10.10 10.68 80.60
N LEU A 17 10.12 9.53 81.27
CA LEU A 17 9.64 8.27 80.70
C LEU A 17 8.14 8.30 80.37
N VAL A 18 7.29 8.92 81.23
CA VAL A 18 5.84 9.09 80.97
C VAL A 18 5.62 10.04 79.78
N VAL A 19 6.39 11.11 79.67
CA VAL A 19 6.30 12.06 78.53
C VAL A 19 6.74 11.36 77.23
N ILE A 20 7.85 10.59 77.25
CA ILE A 20 8.28 9.83 76.08
C ILE A 20 7.25 8.76 75.68
N ALA A 21 6.68 8.02 76.66
CA ALA A 21 5.60 7.07 76.41
C ALA A 21 4.32 7.75 75.87
N GLY A 22 3.99 8.95 76.38
CA GLY A 22 2.86 9.77 75.88
C GLY A 22 3.07 10.26 74.43
N ILE A 23 4.27 10.73 74.14
CA ILE A 23 4.64 11.18 72.79
C ILE A 23 4.67 9.97 71.83
N TRP A 24 5.18 8.82 72.27
CA TRP A 24 5.21 7.58 71.46
C TRP A 24 3.77 7.09 71.21
N LEU A 25 2.92 7.07 72.23
CA LEU A 25 1.49 6.71 72.10
C LEU A 25 0.73 7.67 71.23
N TRP A 26 0.97 8.98 71.36
CA TRP A 26 0.35 10.01 70.49
C TRP A 26 0.80 9.90 69.06
N ARG A 27 2.07 9.56 68.80
CA ARG A 27 2.62 9.36 67.47
C ARG A 27 2.13 8.11 66.80
N THR A 28 1.83 7.01 67.54
CA THR A 28 1.24 5.78 67.02
C THR A 28 -0.27 5.93 66.77
N LEU A 29 -0.97 6.67 67.60
CA LEU A 29 -2.42 6.96 67.43
C LEU A 29 -2.71 7.96 66.32
N ASN A 30 -1.80 8.92 66.08
CA ASN A 30 -1.93 9.94 65.03
C ASN A 30 -1.03 9.67 63.82
N ALA A 31 -0.64 8.44 63.58
CA ALA A 31 0.08 8.10 62.33
C ALA A 31 -0.81 8.47 61.14
N PRO A 32 -0.29 9.34 60.21
CA PRO A 32 -1.09 9.76 59.08
C PRO A 32 -1.45 8.53 58.25
N GLN A 33 -2.74 8.35 58.05
CA GLN A 33 -3.25 7.23 57.24
C GLN A 33 -2.83 7.44 55.79
N PRO A 34 -2.30 6.42 55.12
CA PRO A 34 -1.96 6.53 53.72
C PRO A 34 -3.23 6.75 52.89
N HIS A 35 -3.22 7.78 52.03
CA HIS A 35 -4.30 7.99 51.06
C HIS A 35 -4.11 7.04 49.90
N TYR A 36 -5.05 6.11 49.74
CA TYR A 36 -5.08 5.17 48.63
C TYR A 36 -5.84 5.80 47.46
N GLN A 37 -5.23 5.72 46.29
CA GLN A 37 -5.96 5.95 45.04
C GLN A 37 -6.68 4.66 44.70
N THR A 38 -8.01 4.72 44.63
CA THR A 38 -8.84 3.55 44.33
C THR A 38 -9.58 3.71 43.01
N LEU A 39 -9.84 2.59 42.39
CA LEU A 39 -10.70 2.50 41.21
C LEU A 39 -11.79 1.45 41.48
N ILE A 40 -13.03 1.77 41.10
CA ILE A 40 -14.13 0.81 41.17
C ILE A 40 -14.07 -0.10 39.97
N VAL A 41 -14.03 -1.41 40.20
CA VAL A 41 -14.05 -2.44 39.16
C VAL A 41 -15.37 -2.40 38.42
N ARG A 42 -15.31 -2.21 37.11
CA ARG A 42 -16.48 -2.15 36.23
C ARG A 42 -16.28 -3.13 35.07
N LYS A 43 -17.40 -3.54 34.49
CA LYS A 43 -17.35 -4.26 33.24
C LYS A 43 -17.09 -3.29 32.08
N GLY A 44 -16.16 -3.64 31.25
CA GLY A 44 -15.77 -2.87 30.07
C GLY A 44 -15.47 -3.78 28.88
N ALA A 45 -15.22 -3.17 27.75
CA ALA A 45 -14.63 -3.84 26.61
C ALA A 45 -13.10 -3.74 26.75
N LEU A 46 -12.42 -4.87 26.64
CA LEU A 46 -10.97 -4.91 26.58
C LEU A 46 -10.57 -5.16 25.13
N GLU A 47 -10.14 -4.11 24.44
CA GLU A 47 -9.63 -4.21 23.10
C GLU A 47 -8.14 -4.49 23.13
N GLN A 48 -7.73 -5.60 22.52
CA GLN A 48 -6.34 -5.90 22.27
C GLN A 48 -6.02 -5.52 20.83
N SER A 49 -5.05 -4.65 20.61
CA SER A 49 -4.64 -4.21 19.29
C SER A 49 -3.14 -4.34 19.10
N VAL A 50 -2.73 -4.64 17.90
CA VAL A 50 -1.34 -4.52 17.46
C VAL A 50 -1.12 -3.11 16.97
N LEU A 51 -0.10 -2.46 17.52
CA LEU A 51 0.37 -1.17 17.07
C LEU A 51 1.45 -1.36 16.00
N ALA A 52 1.28 -0.73 14.84
CA ALA A 52 2.22 -0.78 13.76
C ALA A 52 2.40 0.59 13.12
N THR A 53 3.58 0.85 12.59
CA THR A 53 3.81 2.02 11.74
C THR A 53 3.50 1.63 10.30
N GLY A 54 2.80 2.49 9.58
CA GLY A 54 2.47 2.25 8.19
C GLY A 54 2.78 3.44 7.29
N LYS A 55 2.74 3.19 5.99
CA LYS A 55 2.78 4.22 4.95
C LYS A 55 1.55 4.12 4.08
N LEU A 56 1.07 5.28 3.67
CA LEU A 56 -0.03 5.38 2.71
C LEU A 56 0.52 5.30 1.30
N ASP A 57 -0.08 4.43 0.49
CA ASP A 57 0.22 4.29 -0.93
C ASP A 57 -1.07 4.40 -1.74
N ALA A 58 -0.97 4.53 -3.06
CA ALA A 58 -2.14 4.46 -3.92
C ALA A 58 -2.55 2.99 -4.11
N LEU A 59 -3.86 2.75 -4.23
CA LEU A 59 -4.36 1.43 -4.58
C LEU A 59 -3.85 0.99 -5.96
N ARG A 60 -3.77 1.91 -6.90
CA ARG A 60 -3.23 1.72 -8.25
C ARG A 60 -2.27 2.83 -8.58
N LYS A 61 -1.06 2.47 -8.98
CA LYS A 61 0.00 3.37 -9.41
C LYS A 61 0.62 2.78 -10.66
N VAL A 62 0.78 3.61 -11.69
CA VAL A 62 1.34 3.19 -12.99
C VAL A 62 2.36 4.22 -13.44
N ASP A 63 3.53 3.74 -13.81
CA ASP A 63 4.57 4.53 -14.45
C ASP A 63 4.30 4.54 -15.96
N VAL A 64 4.10 5.73 -16.52
CA VAL A 64 3.86 5.94 -17.94
C VAL A 64 5.20 6.18 -18.62
N GLY A 65 5.65 5.19 -19.38
CA GLY A 65 6.93 5.23 -20.08
C GLY A 65 6.77 5.56 -21.57
N ALA A 66 7.89 5.97 -22.20
CA ALA A 66 7.99 6.11 -23.64
C ALA A 66 8.27 4.76 -24.31
N GLN A 67 7.56 4.47 -25.41
CA GLN A 67 7.75 3.25 -26.21
C GLN A 67 8.65 3.48 -27.42
N VAL A 68 8.88 4.73 -27.81
CA VAL A 68 9.77 5.15 -28.89
C VAL A 68 10.79 6.16 -28.39
N SER A 69 11.97 6.18 -29.04
CA SER A 69 13.00 7.17 -28.75
C SER A 69 12.71 8.47 -29.50
N GLY A 70 13.02 9.62 -28.88
CA GLY A 70 12.87 10.93 -29.49
C GLY A 70 12.86 12.03 -28.44
N GLN A 71 12.74 13.28 -28.85
CA GLN A 71 12.61 14.40 -27.96
C GLN A 71 11.15 14.54 -27.49
N LEU A 72 10.93 14.73 -26.20
CA LEU A 72 9.59 15.07 -25.68
C LEU A 72 9.22 16.51 -26.09
N LYS A 73 8.50 16.64 -27.19
CA LYS A 73 8.19 17.92 -27.83
C LYS A 73 7.19 18.74 -27.01
N THR A 74 6.17 18.06 -26.47
CA THR A 74 5.17 18.68 -25.61
C THR A 74 4.81 17.79 -24.44
N LEU A 75 4.58 18.40 -23.27
CA LEU A 75 4.02 17.78 -22.09
C LEU A 75 2.80 18.63 -21.69
N SER A 76 1.60 18.03 -21.75
CA SER A 76 0.31 18.74 -21.62
C SER A 76 -0.27 18.70 -20.21
N VAL A 77 0.50 18.17 -19.24
CA VAL A 77 0.05 17.99 -17.86
C VAL A 77 1.12 18.41 -16.86
N ASN A 78 0.67 18.82 -15.69
CA ASN A 78 1.50 19.17 -14.54
C ASN A 78 1.28 18.19 -13.38
N ILE A 79 2.19 18.22 -12.39
CA ILE A 79 2.01 17.46 -11.14
C ILE A 79 0.74 17.98 -10.43
N GLY A 80 -0.11 17.05 -10.02
CA GLY A 80 -1.41 17.34 -9.38
C GLY A 80 -2.60 17.40 -10.34
N ASP A 81 -2.38 17.34 -11.66
CA ASP A 81 -3.47 17.32 -12.62
C ASP A 81 -4.21 15.98 -12.61
N LYS A 82 -5.54 16.04 -12.65
CA LYS A 82 -6.41 14.86 -12.79
C LYS A 82 -6.63 14.56 -14.25
N VAL A 83 -6.31 13.34 -14.65
CA VAL A 83 -6.41 12.88 -16.04
C VAL A 83 -7.42 11.73 -16.16
N LYS A 84 -8.06 11.63 -17.31
CA LYS A 84 -8.94 10.52 -17.67
C LYS A 84 -8.14 9.45 -18.43
N LYS A 85 -8.66 8.23 -18.44
CA LYS A 85 -8.12 7.19 -19.32
C LYS A 85 -8.09 7.66 -20.77
N ASP A 86 -7.04 7.32 -21.51
CA ASP A 86 -6.78 7.66 -22.92
C ASP A 86 -6.60 9.17 -23.19
N GLN A 87 -6.50 10.00 -22.15
CA GLN A 87 -6.18 11.43 -22.29
C GLN A 87 -4.73 11.61 -22.72
N LEU A 88 -4.48 12.52 -23.68
CA LEU A 88 -3.13 12.85 -24.14
C LEU A 88 -2.34 13.55 -23.03
N LEU A 89 -1.18 13.01 -22.70
CA LEU A 89 -0.26 13.51 -21.66
C LEU A 89 0.91 14.27 -22.26
N GLY A 90 1.44 13.78 -23.39
CA GLY A 90 2.57 14.38 -24.06
C GLY A 90 2.76 13.82 -25.47
N VAL A 91 3.66 14.43 -26.22
CA VAL A 91 3.99 14.02 -27.59
C VAL A 91 5.51 14.03 -27.73
N ILE A 92 6.05 12.88 -28.14
CA ILE A 92 7.42 12.74 -28.60
C ILE A 92 7.45 13.21 -30.06
N ASP A 93 8.55 13.82 -30.51
CA ASP A 93 8.67 14.34 -31.86
C ASP A 93 8.29 13.30 -32.92
N PRO A 94 7.20 13.50 -33.68
CA PRO A 94 6.68 12.52 -34.63
C PRO A 94 7.35 12.57 -35.98
N ASP A 95 8.19 13.58 -36.30
CA ASP A 95 8.68 13.89 -37.63
C ASP A 95 9.37 12.67 -38.30
N GLN A 96 10.14 11.90 -37.54
CA GLN A 96 10.81 10.69 -38.04
C GLN A 96 9.79 9.59 -38.39
N ALA A 97 8.79 9.36 -37.54
CA ALA A 97 7.75 8.35 -37.77
C ALA A 97 6.86 8.74 -38.97
N GLU A 98 6.52 10.02 -39.11
CA GLU A 98 5.76 10.54 -40.26
C GLU A 98 6.53 10.41 -41.57
N ASN A 99 7.86 10.67 -41.55
CA ASN A 99 8.72 10.49 -42.72
C ASN A 99 8.74 9.02 -43.14
N GLN A 100 8.85 8.08 -42.19
CA GLN A 100 8.84 6.64 -42.46
C GLN A 100 7.51 6.20 -43.09
N ILE A 101 6.37 6.71 -42.61
CA ILE A 101 5.06 6.44 -43.24
C ILE A 101 5.04 6.90 -44.67
N ARG A 102 5.48 8.15 -44.97
CA ARG A 102 5.51 8.71 -46.31
C ARG A 102 6.40 7.87 -47.28
N GLU A 103 7.55 7.41 -46.83
CA GLU A 103 8.46 6.54 -47.61
C GLU A 103 7.78 5.23 -47.99
N VAL A 104 7.17 4.55 -46.98
CA VAL A 104 6.50 3.25 -47.25
C VAL A 104 5.25 3.46 -48.13
N GLU A 105 4.50 4.53 -47.97
CA GLU A 105 3.37 4.85 -48.84
C GLU A 105 3.80 5.12 -50.28
N ALA A 106 4.93 5.82 -50.52
CA ALA A 106 5.48 6.01 -51.85
C ALA A 106 5.88 4.67 -52.50
N THR A 107 6.54 3.75 -51.75
CA THR A 107 6.87 2.43 -52.21
C THR A 107 5.62 1.60 -52.58
N LEU A 108 4.56 1.69 -51.77
CA LEU A 108 3.27 1.04 -52.08
C LEU A 108 2.62 1.61 -53.36
N MET A 109 2.73 2.91 -53.61
CA MET A 109 2.23 3.53 -54.86
C MET A 109 3.01 2.98 -56.08
N GLU A 110 4.33 2.86 -55.96
CA GLU A 110 5.17 2.28 -57.01
C GLU A 110 4.77 0.82 -57.29
N LEU A 111 4.70 -0.05 -56.27
CA LEU A 111 4.29 -1.44 -56.43
C LEU A 111 2.91 -1.60 -57.04
N ARG A 112 1.97 -0.73 -56.69
CA ARG A 112 0.63 -0.71 -57.30
C ARG A 112 0.67 -0.31 -58.77
N ALA A 113 1.60 0.57 -59.21
CA ALA A 113 1.83 0.88 -60.61
C ALA A 113 2.42 -0.31 -61.36
N GLN A 114 3.41 -0.98 -60.79
CA GLN A 114 3.99 -2.21 -61.33
C GLN A 114 2.95 -3.32 -61.48
N LEU A 115 2.04 -3.47 -60.47
CA LEU A 115 0.94 -4.42 -60.57
C LEU A 115 0.00 -4.13 -61.74
N ARG A 116 -0.33 -2.84 -61.96
CA ARG A 116 -1.16 -2.45 -63.11
C ARG A 116 -0.46 -2.78 -64.45
N GLN A 117 0.84 -2.55 -64.57
CA GLN A 117 1.66 -2.92 -65.72
C GLN A 117 1.61 -4.44 -65.92
N ALA A 118 1.95 -5.23 -64.91
CA ALA A 118 1.96 -6.70 -64.99
C ALA A 118 0.59 -7.28 -65.38
N ARG A 119 -0.50 -6.71 -64.86
CA ARG A 119 -1.88 -7.08 -65.25
C ARG A 119 -2.20 -6.75 -66.70
N ALA A 120 -1.69 -5.64 -67.24
CA ALA A 120 -1.83 -5.31 -68.66
C ALA A 120 -1.07 -6.29 -69.58
N GLU A 121 0.17 -6.63 -69.18
CA GLU A 121 1.00 -7.61 -69.90
C GLU A 121 0.37 -9.01 -69.87
N PHE A 122 -0.15 -9.45 -68.72
CA PHE A 122 -0.88 -10.71 -68.59
C PHE A 122 -2.13 -10.75 -69.49
N LYS A 123 -2.90 -9.67 -69.51
CA LYS A 123 -4.05 -9.56 -70.40
C LYS A 123 -3.66 -9.68 -71.87
N LEU A 124 -2.55 -9.04 -72.28
CA LEU A 124 -2.02 -9.17 -73.67
C LEU A 124 -1.63 -10.64 -73.96
N ALA A 125 -0.92 -11.30 -73.02
CA ALA A 125 -0.55 -12.69 -73.16
C ALA A 125 -1.79 -13.61 -73.30
N GLN A 126 -2.84 -13.39 -72.51
CA GLN A 126 -4.11 -14.13 -72.58
C GLN A 126 -4.80 -13.95 -73.97
N VAL A 127 -4.88 -12.72 -74.48
CA VAL A 127 -5.43 -12.45 -75.79
C VAL A 127 -4.64 -13.13 -76.88
N THR A 128 -3.27 -13.16 -76.82
CA THR A 128 -2.40 -13.81 -77.67
C THR A 128 -2.58 -15.36 -77.70
N LEU A 129 -2.65 -15.95 -76.48
CA LEU A 129 -2.95 -17.37 -76.32
C LEU A 129 -4.32 -17.72 -76.94
N THR A 130 -5.36 -16.96 -76.72
CA THR A 130 -6.67 -17.21 -77.30
C THR A 130 -6.61 -17.18 -78.85
N ARG A 131 -5.88 -16.20 -79.41
CA ARG A 131 -5.65 -16.11 -80.85
C ARG A 131 -4.87 -17.36 -81.40
N GLN A 132 -3.81 -17.76 -80.71
CA GLN A 132 -3.00 -18.96 -81.12
C GLN A 132 -3.85 -20.24 -81.06
N GLN A 133 -4.70 -20.38 -80.02
CA GLN A 133 -5.65 -21.51 -79.88
C GLN A 133 -6.60 -21.60 -81.08
N GLN A 134 -7.09 -20.47 -81.62
CA GLN A 134 -7.89 -20.44 -82.84
C GLN A 134 -7.11 -20.82 -84.08
N LEU A 135 -5.88 -20.34 -84.22
CA LEU A 135 -5.00 -20.66 -85.39
C LEU A 135 -4.62 -22.10 -85.41
N VAL A 136 -4.29 -22.76 -84.29
CA VAL A 136 -3.97 -24.22 -84.24
C VAL A 136 -5.18 -25.07 -84.66
N LYS A 137 -6.40 -24.68 -84.25
CA LYS A 137 -7.64 -25.36 -84.66
C LYS A 137 -7.79 -25.40 -86.18
N ASN A 138 -7.24 -24.39 -86.91
CA ASN A 138 -7.27 -24.28 -88.32
C ASN A 138 -5.99 -24.80 -89.01
N ASN A 139 -5.10 -25.49 -88.26
CA ASN A 139 -3.78 -25.98 -88.70
C ASN A 139 -2.85 -24.90 -89.32
N LEU A 140 -2.95 -23.66 -88.87
CA LEU A 140 -2.20 -22.51 -89.37
C LEU A 140 -0.87 -22.26 -88.61
N ILE A 141 -0.68 -22.84 -87.45
CA ILE A 141 0.54 -22.73 -86.64
C ILE A 141 0.93 -24.06 -85.99
N SER A 142 2.16 -24.12 -85.48
CA SER A 142 2.69 -25.31 -84.79
C SER A 142 2.17 -25.44 -83.36
N ARG A 143 2.13 -26.68 -82.81
CA ARG A 143 1.85 -26.90 -81.38
C ARG A 143 2.86 -26.19 -80.45
N GLN A 144 4.12 -26.15 -80.89
CA GLN A 144 5.19 -25.49 -80.15
C GLN A 144 4.87 -23.99 -79.90
N GLU A 145 4.34 -23.30 -80.89
CA GLU A 145 3.93 -21.86 -80.73
C GLU A 145 2.75 -21.70 -79.74
N LEU A 146 1.82 -22.65 -79.71
CA LEU A 146 0.75 -22.65 -78.71
C LEU A 146 1.28 -22.89 -77.31
N ASP A 147 2.19 -23.91 -77.15
CA ASP A 147 2.78 -24.20 -75.83
C ASP A 147 3.63 -23.02 -75.33
N GLN A 148 4.30 -22.31 -76.20
CA GLN A 148 5.05 -21.09 -75.84
C GLN A 148 4.09 -19.98 -75.36
N ALA A 149 2.96 -19.76 -76.03
CA ALA A 149 2.01 -18.75 -75.63
C ALA A 149 1.32 -19.11 -74.27
N ALA A 150 1.07 -20.39 -74.03
CA ALA A 150 0.54 -20.90 -72.76
C ALA A 150 1.55 -20.69 -71.62
N THR A 151 2.82 -20.96 -71.84
CA THR A 151 3.91 -20.77 -70.92
C THR A 151 4.06 -19.24 -70.55
N ASP A 152 3.98 -18.38 -71.55
CA ASP A 152 4.05 -16.92 -71.33
C ASP A 152 2.92 -16.43 -70.44
N VAL A 153 1.70 -16.88 -70.62
CA VAL A 153 0.58 -16.59 -69.70
C VAL A 153 0.89 -17.01 -68.26
N ALA A 154 1.41 -18.25 -68.08
CA ALA A 154 1.75 -18.75 -66.73
C ALA A 154 2.87 -17.93 -66.08
N VAL A 155 3.88 -17.51 -66.84
CA VAL A 155 4.95 -16.63 -66.33
C VAL A 155 4.42 -15.27 -65.91
N LYS A 156 3.54 -14.66 -66.76
CA LYS A 156 2.94 -13.35 -66.42
C LYS A 156 2.00 -13.41 -65.19
N GLU A 157 1.28 -14.52 -65.00
CA GLU A 157 0.46 -14.77 -63.83
C GLU A 157 1.33 -14.91 -62.56
N ALA A 158 2.42 -15.67 -62.62
CA ALA A 158 3.35 -15.81 -61.52
C ALA A 158 3.99 -14.47 -61.14
N GLN A 159 4.29 -13.60 -62.13
CA GLN A 159 4.80 -12.24 -61.89
C GLN A 159 3.81 -11.39 -61.11
N ILE A 160 2.49 -11.43 -61.43
CA ILE A 160 1.43 -10.76 -60.67
C ILE A 160 1.44 -11.25 -59.24
N GLY A 161 1.48 -12.56 -58.98
CA GLY A 161 1.51 -13.13 -57.64
C GLY A 161 2.71 -12.62 -56.80
N THR A 162 3.88 -12.49 -57.48
CA THR A 162 5.09 -11.97 -56.82
C THR A 162 4.89 -10.49 -56.38
N ILE A 163 4.33 -9.64 -57.25
CA ILE A 163 4.09 -8.22 -56.91
C ILE A 163 3.00 -8.09 -55.84
N GLU A 164 1.95 -8.88 -55.88
CA GLU A 164 0.90 -8.91 -54.85
C GLU A 164 1.46 -9.32 -53.48
N ALA A 165 2.38 -10.30 -53.45
CA ALA A 165 3.08 -10.66 -52.22
C ALA A 165 3.96 -9.51 -51.67
N GLN A 166 4.62 -8.76 -52.57
CA GLN A 166 5.42 -7.58 -52.22
C GLN A 166 4.53 -6.46 -51.65
N ILE A 167 3.37 -6.20 -52.25
CA ILE A 167 2.38 -5.23 -51.75
C ILE A 167 1.94 -5.63 -50.35
N LYS A 168 1.58 -6.89 -50.12
CA LYS A 168 1.15 -7.39 -48.80
C LYS A 168 2.24 -7.21 -47.74
N ARG A 169 3.51 -7.50 -48.07
CA ARG A 169 4.65 -7.28 -47.18
C ARG A 169 4.81 -5.80 -46.82
N ASN A 170 4.78 -4.90 -47.83
CA ASN A 170 4.92 -3.45 -47.58
C ASN A 170 3.70 -2.87 -46.87
N GLN A 171 2.52 -3.46 -47.01
CA GLN A 171 1.35 -3.07 -46.22
C GLN A 171 1.58 -3.35 -44.72
N ALA A 172 2.13 -4.52 -44.35
CA ALA A 172 2.52 -4.82 -42.98
C ALA A 172 3.60 -3.86 -42.44
N THR A 173 4.56 -3.45 -43.29
CA THR A 173 5.54 -2.43 -42.93
C THR A 173 4.89 -1.06 -42.67
N LEU A 174 3.89 -0.67 -43.48
CA LEU A 174 3.11 0.55 -43.24
C LEU A 174 2.35 0.52 -41.91
N ASP A 175 1.73 -0.61 -41.58
CA ASP A 175 1.00 -0.78 -40.33
C ASP A 175 1.95 -0.68 -39.13
N THR A 176 3.17 -1.23 -39.23
CA THR A 176 4.22 -1.06 -38.22
C THR A 176 4.64 0.41 -38.06
N ALA A 177 4.85 1.12 -39.18
CA ALA A 177 5.21 2.54 -39.16
C ALA A 177 4.11 3.41 -38.50
N LYS A 178 2.84 3.11 -38.78
CA LYS A 178 1.70 3.78 -38.14
C LYS A 178 1.66 3.50 -36.62
N THR A 179 1.88 2.27 -36.22
CA THR A 179 1.97 1.93 -34.77
C THR A 179 3.09 2.69 -34.08
N ASN A 180 4.24 2.85 -34.73
CA ASN A 180 5.34 3.65 -34.20
C ASN A 180 4.97 5.13 -34.09
N LEU A 181 4.19 5.68 -35.02
CA LEU A 181 3.63 7.03 -34.90
C LEU A 181 2.66 7.14 -33.74
N ASP A 182 1.78 6.16 -33.52
CA ASP A 182 0.88 6.16 -32.38
C ASP A 182 1.63 6.13 -31.06
N TYR A 183 2.77 5.44 -30.99
CA TYR A 183 3.62 5.42 -29.79
C TYR A 183 4.32 6.75 -29.51
N THR A 184 4.38 7.68 -30.46
CA THR A 184 4.85 9.06 -30.16
C THR A 184 3.86 9.84 -29.30
N ARG A 185 2.59 9.44 -29.27
CA ARG A 185 1.54 10.06 -28.47
C ARG A 185 1.42 9.31 -27.13
N ILE A 186 1.88 9.96 -26.08
CA ILE A 186 1.81 9.40 -24.71
C ILE A 186 0.42 9.66 -24.16
N VAL A 187 -0.33 8.60 -23.89
CA VAL A 187 -1.70 8.67 -23.33
C VAL A 187 -1.79 8.02 -21.97
N ALA A 188 -2.75 8.43 -21.15
CA ALA A 188 -2.99 7.90 -19.83
C ALA A 188 -3.58 6.46 -19.90
N PRO A 189 -2.94 5.42 -19.34
CA PRO A 189 -3.46 4.06 -19.36
C PRO A 189 -4.66 3.88 -18.42
N MET A 190 -4.81 4.78 -17.44
CA MET A 190 -5.92 4.79 -16.49
C MET A 190 -6.28 6.24 -16.10
N ALA A 191 -7.46 6.41 -15.51
CA ALA A 191 -7.80 7.66 -14.83
C ALA A 191 -7.03 7.75 -13.50
N GLY A 192 -6.58 8.96 -13.14
CA GLY A 192 -5.80 9.19 -11.92
C GLY A 192 -5.28 10.62 -11.85
N GLU A 193 -4.38 10.85 -10.91
CA GLU A 193 -3.68 12.12 -10.71
C GLU A 193 -2.19 11.95 -11.03
N VAL A 194 -1.59 12.95 -11.66
CA VAL A 194 -0.14 12.97 -11.95
C VAL A 194 0.61 13.23 -10.65
N THR A 195 1.30 12.22 -10.16
CA THR A 195 2.01 12.32 -8.88
C THR A 195 3.46 12.71 -9.02
N GLN A 196 4.07 12.38 -10.15
CA GLN A 196 5.47 12.67 -10.44
C GLN A 196 5.67 12.86 -11.94
N ILE A 197 6.54 13.79 -12.32
CA ILE A 197 7.06 13.95 -13.68
C ILE A 197 8.56 13.69 -13.60
N THR A 198 9.03 12.69 -14.33
CA THR A 198 10.43 12.28 -14.34
C THR A 198 11.17 12.89 -15.53
N THR A 199 10.48 13.03 -16.69
CA THR A 199 11.05 13.57 -17.91
C THR A 199 10.37 14.91 -18.26
N LEU A 200 11.17 15.95 -18.41
CA LEU A 200 10.68 17.29 -18.74
C LEU A 200 10.55 17.50 -20.25
N GLN A 201 9.68 18.44 -20.62
CA GLN A 201 9.58 18.89 -22.02
C GLN A 201 10.93 19.35 -22.56
N GLY A 202 11.26 18.95 -23.79
CA GLY A 202 12.53 19.24 -24.44
C GLY A 202 13.63 18.19 -24.18
N GLN A 203 13.47 17.28 -23.23
CA GLN A 203 14.43 16.19 -23.00
C GLN A 203 14.27 15.10 -24.06
N THR A 204 15.41 14.49 -24.43
CA THR A 204 15.45 13.33 -25.32
C THR A 204 15.40 12.04 -24.51
N VAL A 205 14.49 11.16 -24.87
CA VAL A 205 14.32 9.83 -24.27
C VAL A 205 14.84 8.75 -25.23
N ILE A 206 15.44 7.71 -24.67
CA ILE A 206 16.00 6.58 -25.42
C ILE A 206 15.32 5.32 -24.92
N ALA A 207 14.40 4.76 -25.71
CA ALA A 207 13.60 3.59 -25.37
C ALA A 207 14.24 2.25 -25.82
N ALA A 208 15.47 2.26 -26.36
CA ALA A 208 16.07 1.09 -27.00
C ALA A 208 16.47 -0.02 -26.01
N GLN A 209 16.75 0.29 -24.75
CA GLN A 209 17.20 -0.71 -23.75
C GLN A 209 16.18 -0.86 -22.61
N GLN A 210 15.58 0.22 -22.17
CA GLN A 210 14.57 0.24 -21.11
C GLN A 210 13.61 1.39 -21.41
N ALA A 211 12.31 1.16 -21.25
CA ALA A 211 11.31 2.22 -21.40
C ALA A 211 11.54 3.30 -20.34
N PRO A 212 11.97 4.52 -20.72
CA PRO A 212 12.19 5.60 -19.76
C PRO A 212 10.85 6.06 -19.20
N ASN A 213 10.77 6.23 -17.88
CA ASN A 213 9.58 6.77 -17.23
C ASN A 213 9.43 8.26 -17.57
N ILE A 214 8.28 8.67 -18.07
CA ILE A 214 7.92 10.06 -18.34
C ILE A 214 7.25 10.68 -17.11
N LEU A 215 6.23 10.01 -16.59
CA LEU A 215 5.48 10.45 -15.42
C LEU A 215 4.82 9.27 -14.72
N THR A 216 4.39 9.49 -13.49
CA THR A 216 3.67 8.49 -12.69
C THR A 216 2.24 8.96 -12.44
N LEU A 217 1.27 8.09 -12.73
CA LEU A 217 -0.14 8.27 -12.41
C LEU A 217 -0.52 7.42 -11.20
N ALA A 218 -1.34 7.99 -10.32
CA ALA A 218 -1.89 7.25 -9.18
C ALA A 218 -3.38 7.53 -9.00
N ASP A 219 -4.13 6.52 -8.62
CA ASP A 219 -5.53 6.64 -8.22
C ASP A 219 -5.56 6.92 -6.70
N LEU A 220 -5.82 8.18 -6.35
CA LEU A 220 -5.85 8.66 -4.96
C LEU A 220 -7.27 8.64 -4.35
N SER A 221 -8.27 8.13 -5.05
CA SER A 221 -9.65 8.02 -4.55
C SER A 221 -9.77 7.01 -3.39
N THR A 222 -8.93 5.99 -3.43
CA THR A 222 -8.79 4.98 -2.37
C THR A 222 -7.30 4.81 -2.06
N MET A 223 -6.96 4.96 -0.80
CA MET A 223 -5.60 4.79 -0.32
C MET A 223 -5.38 3.36 0.16
N LEU A 224 -4.21 2.83 -0.11
CA LEU A 224 -3.73 1.56 0.41
C LEU A 224 -2.79 1.84 1.58
N VAL A 225 -3.18 1.45 2.78
CA VAL A 225 -2.31 1.51 3.95
C VAL A 225 -1.49 0.23 4.03
N LYS A 226 -0.17 0.39 4.10
CA LYS A 226 0.81 -0.70 4.27
C LYS A 226 1.39 -0.59 5.67
N ALA A 227 0.86 -1.35 6.62
CA ALA A 227 1.33 -1.37 8.00
C ALA A 227 2.45 -2.39 8.16
N GLN A 228 3.59 -1.95 8.70
CA GLN A 228 4.75 -2.80 9.02
C GLN A 228 4.52 -3.43 10.39
N VAL A 229 4.17 -4.70 10.41
CA VAL A 229 3.90 -5.47 11.63
C VAL A 229 5.07 -6.38 11.93
N SER A 230 5.45 -6.49 13.20
CA SER A 230 6.55 -7.35 13.64
C SER A 230 6.25 -8.83 13.40
N GLU A 231 7.29 -9.64 13.25
CA GLU A 231 7.16 -11.10 13.13
C GLU A 231 6.44 -11.73 14.34
N ALA A 232 6.62 -11.16 15.54
CA ALA A 232 5.97 -11.65 16.76
C ALA A 232 4.45 -11.42 16.75
N ASP A 233 3.98 -10.33 16.12
CA ASP A 233 2.57 -9.92 16.13
C ASP A 233 1.79 -10.47 14.94
N VAL A 234 2.45 -10.66 13.80
CA VAL A 234 1.80 -11.06 12.54
C VAL A 234 1.07 -12.40 12.65
N ILE A 235 1.54 -13.31 13.51
CA ILE A 235 0.94 -14.64 13.73
C ILE A 235 -0.50 -14.54 14.27
N HIS A 236 -0.83 -13.44 14.94
CA HIS A 236 -2.14 -13.17 15.52
C HIS A 236 -3.09 -12.44 14.58
N LEU A 237 -2.60 -11.95 13.43
CA LEU A 237 -3.40 -11.23 12.47
C LEU A 237 -4.18 -12.17 11.55
N ARG A 238 -5.39 -11.76 11.19
CA ARG A 238 -6.24 -12.47 10.22
C ARG A 238 -6.94 -11.45 9.32
N PRO A 239 -7.08 -11.74 8.01
CA PRO A 239 -7.94 -10.93 7.13
C PRO A 239 -9.35 -10.77 7.71
N GLY A 240 -9.94 -9.60 7.53
CA GLY A 240 -11.26 -9.26 8.06
C GLY A 240 -11.25 -8.57 9.43
N GLN A 241 -10.10 -8.48 10.11
CA GLN A 241 -9.99 -7.72 11.36
C GLN A 241 -10.17 -6.23 11.11
N LYS A 242 -10.81 -5.54 12.06
CA LYS A 242 -10.94 -4.09 12.04
C LYS A 242 -9.58 -3.45 12.28
N ALA A 243 -9.29 -2.42 11.54
CA ALA A 243 -8.09 -1.61 11.72
C ALA A 243 -8.48 -0.14 11.64
N TRP A 244 -7.77 0.69 12.34
CA TRP A 244 -7.87 2.15 12.21
C TRP A 244 -6.46 2.75 12.29
N PHE A 245 -6.31 3.93 11.72
CA PHE A 245 -5.04 4.65 11.81
C PHE A 245 -5.27 6.13 11.99
N THR A 246 -4.24 6.79 12.47
CA THR A 246 -4.10 8.23 12.44
C THR A 246 -2.86 8.60 11.63
N VAL A 247 -2.88 9.77 11.01
CA VAL A 247 -1.70 10.31 10.32
C VAL A 247 -0.94 11.24 11.27
N LEU A 248 0.36 11.32 11.09
CA LEU A 248 1.22 12.12 11.97
C LEU A 248 0.83 13.60 12.01
N GLY A 249 0.27 14.12 10.91
CA GLY A 249 -0.21 15.50 10.81
C GLY A 249 -1.57 15.78 11.48
N ASP A 250 -2.37 14.71 11.75
CA ASP A 250 -3.66 14.80 12.44
C ASP A 250 -3.89 13.56 13.30
N PRO A 251 -3.33 13.54 14.52
CA PRO A 251 -3.46 12.41 15.43
C PRO A 251 -4.87 12.28 16.05
N MET A 252 -5.75 13.26 15.89
CA MET A 252 -7.10 13.24 16.46
C MET A 252 -8.12 12.60 15.52
N THR A 253 -7.89 12.64 14.21
CA THR A 253 -8.79 12.05 13.23
C THR A 253 -8.44 10.58 13.00
N ARG A 254 -9.39 9.68 13.27
CA ARG A 254 -9.27 8.25 13.03
C ARG A 254 -9.84 7.90 11.67
N PHE A 255 -9.08 7.15 10.89
CA PHE A 255 -9.50 6.58 9.62
C PHE A 255 -9.69 5.08 9.81
N GLU A 256 -10.88 4.59 9.53
CA GLU A 256 -11.23 3.18 9.74
C GLU A 256 -11.08 2.38 8.45
N GLY A 257 -10.68 1.12 8.59
CA GLY A 257 -10.54 0.16 7.51
C GLY A 257 -10.67 -1.27 8.02
N VAL A 258 -10.61 -2.21 7.09
CA VAL A 258 -10.64 -3.64 7.38
C VAL A 258 -9.40 -4.28 6.77
N LEU A 259 -8.67 -5.06 7.56
CA LEU A 259 -7.48 -5.79 7.10
C LEU A 259 -7.86 -6.70 5.94
N LYS A 260 -7.31 -6.41 4.76
CA LYS A 260 -7.58 -7.13 3.53
C LYS A 260 -6.74 -8.39 3.44
N ASP A 261 -5.44 -8.21 3.61
CA ASP A 261 -4.46 -9.28 3.51
C ASP A 261 -3.17 -8.94 4.26
N ILE A 262 -2.32 -9.94 4.38
CA ILE A 262 -0.97 -9.84 4.92
C ILE A 262 -0.04 -10.39 3.84
N LEU A 263 0.95 -9.61 3.42
CA LEU A 263 1.90 -10.07 2.42
C LEU A 263 2.75 -11.22 2.97
N PRO A 264 2.89 -12.33 2.24
CA PRO A 264 3.67 -13.47 2.70
C PRO A 264 5.19 -13.21 2.67
N THR A 265 5.63 -12.20 1.91
CA THR A 265 7.04 -11.84 1.79
C THR A 265 7.38 -10.77 2.81
N PRO A 266 8.31 -11.03 3.74
CA PRO A 266 8.76 -10.05 4.71
C PRO A 266 9.68 -9.00 4.07
N GLU A 267 9.78 -7.85 4.72
CA GLU A 267 10.81 -6.86 4.50
C GLU A 267 11.78 -6.84 5.69
N LYS A 268 13.07 -6.85 5.40
CA LYS A 268 14.10 -6.76 6.42
C LYS A 268 14.57 -5.30 6.53
N VAL A 269 14.33 -4.70 7.68
CA VAL A 269 14.76 -3.34 8.01
C VAL A 269 15.65 -3.38 9.24
N ASN A 270 16.93 -2.97 9.12
CA ASN A 270 17.89 -2.94 10.23
C ASN A 270 17.93 -4.26 11.05
N ASP A 271 18.01 -5.39 10.34
CA ASP A 271 18.00 -6.76 10.91
C ASP A 271 16.69 -7.21 11.59
N ALA A 272 15.68 -6.37 11.68
CA ALA A 272 14.35 -6.77 12.11
C ALA A 272 13.49 -7.20 10.92
N ILE A 273 12.64 -8.19 11.13
CA ILE A 273 11.74 -8.76 10.12
C ILE A 273 10.36 -8.17 10.33
N PHE A 274 9.81 -7.57 9.27
CA PHE A 274 8.46 -7.02 9.25
C PHE A 274 7.63 -7.62 8.13
N TYR A 275 6.34 -7.77 8.36
CA TYR A 275 5.34 -8.17 7.38
C TYR A 275 4.40 -7.01 7.10
N PHE A 276 3.96 -6.89 5.84
CA PHE A 276 3.00 -5.86 5.49
C PHE A 276 1.57 -6.35 5.66
N ALA A 277 0.86 -5.76 6.59
CA ALA A 277 -0.59 -5.85 6.71
C ALA A 277 -1.22 -4.70 5.90
N ARG A 278 -2.13 -5.04 4.94
CA ARG A 278 -2.69 -4.07 4.02
C ARG A 278 -4.19 -3.91 4.21
N PHE A 279 -4.65 -2.66 4.11
CA PHE A 279 -6.07 -2.34 4.10
C PHE A 279 -6.34 -1.09 3.28
N GLU A 280 -7.56 -1.01 2.73
CA GLU A 280 -7.98 0.06 1.84
C GLU A 280 -8.85 1.05 2.62
N VAL A 281 -8.64 2.34 2.34
CA VAL A 281 -9.39 3.42 2.98
C VAL A 281 -9.84 4.43 1.93
N PRO A 282 -11.15 4.74 1.85
CA PRO A 282 -11.66 5.75 0.95
C PRO A 282 -11.09 7.14 1.28
N ASN A 283 -10.73 7.90 0.25
CA ASN A 283 -10.18 9.25 0.39
C ASN A 283 -11.02 10.30 -0.40
N PRO A 284 -12.32 10.45 -0.10
CA PRO A 284 -13.22 11.30 -0.89
C PRO A 284 -12.87 12.79 -0.81
N LYS A 285 -12.23 13.23 0.28
CA LYS A 285 -11.81 14.62 0.49
C LYS A 285 -10.41 14.92 -0.06
N GLY A 286 -9.64 13.89 -0.50
CA GLY A 286 -8.26 14.08 -0.99
C GLY A 286 -7.28 14.57 0.08
N ILE A 287 -7.58 14.35 1.38
CA ILE A 287 -6.72 14.79 2.49
C ILE A 287 -5.51 13.86 2.63
N LEU A 288 -5.73 12.56 2.44
CA LEU A 288 -4.68 11.57 2.50
C LEU A 288 -3.81 11.64 1.24
N ARG A 289 -2.49 11.65 1.42
CA ARG A 289 -1.51 11.72 0.34
C ARG A 289 -0.55 10.54 0.38
N LEU A 290 0.11 10.29 -0.75
CA LEU A 290 1.15 9.26 -0.86
C LEU A 290 2.27 9.51 0.15
N GLU A 291 2.87 8.42 0.62
CA GLU A 291 4.00 8.38 1.54
C GLU A 291 3.73 9.03 2.92
N MET A 292 2.49 9.42 3.24
CA MET A 292 2.16 9.84 4.60
C MET A 292 2.39 8.68 5.57
N THR A 293 3.03 8.99 6.69
CA THR A 293 3.22 8.04 7.80
C THR A 293 1.94 7.93 8.61
N ALA A 294 1.51 6.70 8.85
CA ALA A 294 0.35 6.35 9.63
C ALA A 294 0.73 5.55 10.86
N GLN A 295 0.08 5.84 11.98
CA GLN A 295 0.10 5.01 13.16
C GLN A 295 -1.14 4.11 13.13
N VAL A 296 -0.93 2.83 12.95
CA VAL A 296 -1.96 1.84 12.64
C VAL A 296 -2.22 0.98 13.86
N HIS A 297 -3.49 0.81 14.18
CA HIS A 297 -3.98 -0.09 15.21
C HIS A 297 -4.83 -1.18 14.53
N ILE A 298 -4.42 -2.44 14.68
CA ILE A 298 -5.15 -3.59 14.16
C ILE A 298 -5.76 -4.33 15.33
N GLN A 299 -7.07 -4.42 15.38
CA GLN A 299 -7.80 -5.08 16.45
C GLN A 299 -7.63 -6.60 16.34
N LEU A 300 -7.03 -7.22 17.37
CA LEU A 300 -6.82 -8.66 17.42
C LEU A 300 -8.09 -9.39 17.84
N ALA A 301 -8.49 -9.15 19.05
CA ALA A 301 -9.72 -9.67 19.65
C ALA A 301 -10.22 -8.63 20.64
N GLY A 302 -11.52 -8.42 20.70
CA GLY A 302 -12.15 -7.69 21.78
C GLY A 302 -12.88 -8.69 22.66
N VAL A 303 -12.70 -8.60 23.96
CA VAL A 303 -13.57 -9.30 24.91
C VAL A 303 -14.49 -8.26 25.50
N ASP A 304 -15.77 -8.34 25.15
CA ASP A 304 -16.78 -7.40 25.65
C ASP A 304 -17.35 -7.87 26.99
N ASN A 305 -17.76 -6.91 27.81
CA ASN A 305 -18.44 -7.18 29.10
C ASN A 305 -17.61 -7.98 30.10
N VAL A 306 -16.30 -7.75 30.16
CA VAL A 306 -15.38 -8.36 31.12
C VAL A 306 -15.02 -7.40 32.25
N LEU A 307 -14.70 -7.95 33.43
CA LEU A 307 -14.19 -7.13 34.52
C LEU A 307 -12.76 -6.67 34.19
N THR A 308 -12.53 -5.37 34.16
CA THR A 308 -11.22 -4.79 33.86
C THR A 308 -10.68 -3.98 35.03
N ILE A 309 -9.39 -4.06 35.24
CA ILE A 309 -8.63 -3.21 36.15
C ILE A 309 -7.36 -2.70 35.46
N PRO A 310 -6.87 -1.51 35.81
CA PRO A 310 -5.58 -1.03 35.31
C PRO A 310 -4.43 -1.96 35.73
N LEU A 311 -3.42 -2.11 34.85
CA LEU A 311 -2.22 -2.87 35.15
C LEU A 311 -1.52 -2.40 36.44
N SER A 312 -1.62 -1.10 36.76
CA SER A 312 -1.07 -0.51 38.00
C SER A 312 -1.71 -1.03 39.29
N ALA A 313 -2.87 -1.68 39.21
CA ALA A 313 -3.55 -2.29 40.36
C ALA A 313 -3.07 -3.73 40.64
N LEU A 314 -2.34 -4.35 39.68
CA LEU A 314 -1.74 -5.66 39.91
C LEU A 314 -0.53 -5.54 40.85
N GLY A 315 -0.50 -6.39 41.88
CA GLY A 315 0.63 -6.55 42.79
C GLY A 315 1.53 -7.70 42.39
N ASP A 316 2.03 -8.42 43.39
CA ASP A 316 3.00 -9.51 43.22
C ASP A 316 2.41 -10.70 42.45
N VAL A 317 3.26 -11.34 41.62
CA VAL A 317 2.93 -12.57 40.89
C VAL A 317 2.91 -13.74 41.87
N VAL A 318 1.83 -14.51 41.88
CA VAL A 318 1.66 -15.69 42.74
C VAL A 318 1.82 -16.99 41.96
N GLY A 319 1.63 -16.94 40.63
CA GLY A 319 1.74 -18.11 39.77
C GLY A 319 1.35 -17.78 38.32
N ASP A 320 1.22 -18.78 37.47
CA ASP A 320 0.81 -18.61 36.09
C ASP A 320 -0.55 -17.88 36.01
N ASN A 321 -0.56 -16.67 35.47
CA ASN A 321 -1.72 -15.78 35.35
C ASN A 321 -2.43 -15.45 36.66
N ARG A 322 -1.75 -15.61 37.83
CA ARG A 322 -2.30 -15.29 39.16
C ARG A 322 -1.50 -14.18 39.81
N TYR A 323 -2.21 -13.16 40.27
CA TYR A 323 -1.65 -11.94 40.85
C TYR A 323 -2.37 -11.61 42.15
N ASN A 324 -1.68 -10.93 43.03
CA ASN A 324 -2.31 -10.31 44.19
C ASN A 324 -2.83 -8.93 43.81
N VAL A 325 -4.04 -8.60 44.25
CA VAL A 325 -4.64 -7.26 44.13
C VAL A 325 -5.03 -6.77 45.49
N ARG A 326 -4.73 -5.52 45.79
CA ARG A 326 -5.12 -4.85 47.05
C ARG A 326 -6.49 -4.22 46.88
N LEU A 327 -7.43 -4.62 47.73
CA LEU A 327 -8.81 -4.09 47.81
C LEU A 327 -8.95 -3.20 49.01
N LEU A 328 -9.67 -2.08 48.86
CA LEU A 328 -10.10 -1.25 49.96
C LEU A 328 -11.55 -1.62 50.31
N ARG A 329 -11.78 -2.18 51.48
CA ARG A 329 -13.13 -2.52 51.98
C ARG A 329 -13.34 -2.01 53.36
N ASN A 330 -14.28 -1.11 53.56
CA ASN A 330 -14.58 -0.45 54.84
C ASN A 330 -13.36 0.24 55.51
N GLY A 331 -12.45 0.81 54.68
CA GLY A 331 -11.24 1.46 55.18
C GLY A 331 -10.07 0.51 55.49
N GLU A 332 -10.25 -0.81 55.34
CA GLU A 332 -9.19 -1.81 55.50
C GLU A 332 -8.67 -2.29 54.17
N VAL A 333 -7.35 -2.44 54.05
CA VAL A 333 -6.68 -3.03 52.88
C VAL A 333 -6.65 -4.53 53.00
N LYS A 334 -7.28 -5.24 52.04
CA LYS A 334 -7.26 -6.71 51.96
C LYS A 334 -6.61 -7.11 50.66
N THR A 335 -5.61 -8.02 50.74
CA THR A 335 -5.00 -8.61 49.56
C THR A 335 -5.83 -9.84 49.13
N ARG A 336 -6.14 -9.91 47.84
CA ARG A 336 -6.89 -11.01 47.24
C ARG A 336 -6.15 -11.51 46.03
N GLU A 337 -6.06 -12.82 45.89
CA GLU A 337 -5.54 -13.47 44.67
C GLU A 337 -6.59 -13.38 43.56
N VAL A 338 -6.14 -12.98 42.36
CA VAL A 338 -6.98 -12.86 41.15
C VAL A 338 -6.33 -13.64 40.01
N THR A 339 -7.15 -14.17 39.13
CA THR A 339 -6.69 -14.76 37.88
C THR A 339 -6.96 -13.81 36.74
N ILE A 340 -5.94 -13.48 35.99
CA ILE A 340 -6.04 -12.61 34.84
C ILE A 340 -6.32 -13.39 33.54
N GLY A 341 -6.97 -12.72 32.57
CA GLY A 341 -7.20 -13.20 31.21
C GLY A 341 -6.45 -12.39 30.19
N ALA A 342 -7.16 -11.82 29.23
CA ALA A 342 -6.60 -10.92 28.21
C ALA A 342 -6.06 -9.64 28.86
N ARG A 343 -5.06 -9.02 28.25
CA ARG A 343 -4.49 -7.73 28.71
C ARG A 343 -4.11 -6.88 27.50
N ASN A 344 -4.18 -5.57 27.69
CA ASN A 344 -3.60 -4.61 26.77
C ASN A 344 -2.54 -3.74 27.51
N ASP A 345 -2.14 -2.61 26.94
CA ASP A 345 -1.08 -1.76 27.50
C ASP A 345 -1.51 -1.02 28.77
N THR A 346 -2.81 -0.89 29.04
CA THR A 346 -3.35 -0.11 30.18
C THR A 346 -4.12 -0.97 31.17
N ASP A 347 -4.88 -1.94 30.67
CA ASP A 347 -5.87 -2.69 31.43
C ASP A 347 -5.70 -4.20 31.28
N VAL A 348 -6.23 -4.93 32.26
CA VAL A 348 -6.22 -6.38 32.29
C VAL A 348 -7.59 -6.92 32.66
N GLU A 349 -8.00 -7.99 31.97
CA GLU A 349 -9.20 -8.75 32.29
C GLU A 349 -9.00 -9.56 33.56
N ILE A 350 -9.99 -9.53 34.42
CA ILE A 350 -10.06 -10.39 35.60
C ILE A 350 -11.11 -11.50 35.37
N THR A 351 -10.62 -12.72 35.24
CA THR A 351 -11.49 -13.88 35.02
C THR A 351 -12.03 -14.47 36.31
N LYS A 352 -11.27 -14.34 37.43
CA LYS A 352 -11.67 -14.82 38.77
C LYS A 352 -11.06 -13.93 39.86
N GLY A 353 -11.78 -13.81 40.99
CA GLY A 353 -11.26 -13.19 42.20
C GLY A 353 -11.85 -11.82 42.54
N LEU A 354 -12.43 -11.08 41.57
CA LEU A 354 -13.10 -9.80 41.82
C LEU A 354 -14.57 -9.86 41.40
N GLN A 355 -15.34 -8.91 41.93
CA GLN A 355 -16.74 -8.66 41.56
C GLN A 355 -16.88 -7.21 41.10
N GLU A 356 -17.90 -6.97 40.30
CA GLU A 356 -18.27 -5.62 39.89
C GLU A 356 -18.63 -4.79 41.14
N GLY A 357 -18.01 -3.60 41.25
CA GLY A 357 -18.17 -2.75 42.41
C GLY A 357 -17.08 -2.88 43.49
N ASP A 358 -16.19 -3.86 43.43
CA ASP A 358 -15.03 -3.91 44.32
C ASP A 358 -14.11 -2.70 44.05
N GLU A 359 -13.53 -2.13 45.14
CA GLU A 359 -12.57 -1.03 45.06
C GLU A 359 -11.14 -1.58 45.08
N VAL A 360 -10.40 -1.42 43.95
CA VAL A 360 -8.99 -1.82 43.85
C VAL A 360 -8.07 -0.61 44.04
N ILE A 361 -6.95 -0.82 44.74
CA ILE A 361 -5.95 0.21 44.98
C ILE A 361 -4.99 0.24 43.79
N THR A 362 -4.92 1.38 43.12
CA THR A 362 -4.04 1.60 41.96
C THR A 362 -2.75 2.33 42.34
N GLY A 363 -2.75 3.00 43.50
CA GLY A 363 -1.58 3.74 43.94
C GLY A 363 -1.69 4.11 45.44
N GLU A 364 -0.55 4.39 46.04
CA GLU A 364 -0.42 4.83 47.41
C GLU A 364 0.27 6.18 47.45
N SER A 365 -0.45 7.20 47.94
CA SER A 365 0.12 8.54 48.14
C SER A 365 0.67 8.65 49.54
N LYS A 366 1.98 8.84 49.70
CA LYS A 366 2.57 9.17 50.97
C LYS A 366 2.09 10.57 51.42
N PRO A 367 1.62 10.72 52.67
CA PRO A 367 1.25 12.05 53.18
C PRO A 367 2.51 12.94 53.18
N GLY A 368 2.52 13.99 52.38
CA GLY A 368 3.60 14.98 52.35
C GLY A 368 4.23 15.30 51.00
N ALA A 369 3.76 14.78 49.90
CA ALA A 369 4.27 15.07 48.56
C ALA A 369 3.33 15.97 47.73
N ALA A 370 2.73 16.96 48.38
CA ALA A 370 2.06 18.07 47.68
C ALA A 370 3.00 19.28 47.73
N LYS A 371 3.72 19.55 46.66
CA LYS A 371 4.24 20.86 46.28
C LYS A 371 3.90 21.10 44.84
#